data_dad77fe3ef446efc25a0f66a37f25c6c
#
_entry.id   dad77fe3ef446efc25a0f66a37f25c6c
#
_cell.length_a   1.000
_cell.length_b   1.000
_cell.length_c   1.000
_cell.angle_alpha   90.00
_cell.angle_beta   90.00
_cell.angle_gamma   90.00
#
_symmetry.space_group_name_H-M   'P 1'
#
loop_
_entity.id
_entity.type
_entity.pdbx_description
1 polymer ?
#
loop_
_entity_poly.entity_id
_entity_poly.type
_entity_poly.pdbx_seq_one_letter_code
_entity_poly.pdbx_strand_id
1 'polypeptide(L)'
;VSPAAPLAGRLQRLSDRFSDRLQFDVPLARLTSARIGGPAEALLAVRDVEELAVAASMLWEAQVPFRILGGGSNVLISDRGVPGMLLLNRAKAVRFDEADGQLQGWAESGASLGALARRACEKGFSGLEWAAGVPGTVGGAVVGNAGAHQGDVAGTLRVAEILQPGGQIENWTPGRLEFGYRESWLKRHPGCAVVLSAAFKLQVSSPKETRARMMEYTEARQRSQPPGASWGSMFKNPPGDFAGRLIEAAGMKGARVGQAQVSRQHANFFINLGEATATDAWQLICQVRDRVKQVSGVDLELEIERVGIWEGDPA
;
A
#
# COMPACT_ATOMS: atom_id res chain seq x y z
N VAL A 1 5.43 -31.13 -19.29
CA VAL A 1 4.55 -30.19 -18.55
C VAL A 1 3.53 -29.71 -19.57
N SER A 2 2.24 -30.08 -19.43
CA SER A 2 1.17 -29.58 -20.30
C SER A 2 1.11 -28.02 -20.18
N PRO A 3 0.91 -27.31 -21.31
CA PRO A 3 0.74 -25.87 -21.24
C PRO A 3 -0.46 -25.53 -20.34
N ALA A 4 -0.25 -24.61 -19.39
CA ALA A 4 -1.33 -24.15 -18.52
C ALA A 4 -2.47 -23.60 -19.38
N ALA A 5 -3.73 -23.94 -19.01
CA ALA A 5 -4.89 -23.41 -19.71
C ALA A 5 -4.84 -21.86 -19.74
N PRO A 6 -5.34 -21.20 -20.80
CA PRO A 6 -5.42 -19.75 -20.85
C PRO A 6 -6.06 -19.17 -19.58
N LEU A 7 -5.61 -18.00 -19.12
CA LEU A 7 -6.09 -17.39 -17.87
C LEU A 7 -7.63 -17.31 -17.82
N ALA A 8 -8.28 -16.92 -18.91
CA ALA A 8 -9.74 -16.85 -19.01
C ALA A 8 -10.43 -18.19 -18.64
N GLY A 9 -9.91 -19.34 -19.09
CA GLY A 9 -10.46 -20.65 -18.73
C GLY A 9 -10.29 -20.98 -17.25
N ARG A 10 -9.19 -20.56 -16.64
CA ARG A 10 -8.93 -20.73 -15.18
C ARG A 10 -9.78 -19.81 -14.32
N LEU A 11 -10.27 -18.70 -14.88
CA LEU A 11 -11.14 -17.74 -14.22
C LEU A 11 -12.63 -17.98 -14.46
N GLN A 12 -13.04 -19.09 -15.15
CA GLN A 12 -14.44 -19.35 -15.48
C GLN A 12 -15.35 -19.30 -14.26
N ARG A 13 -15.01 -20.00 -13.17
CA ARG A 13 -15.80 -19.99 -11.93
C ARG A 13 -15.92 -18.60 -11.32
N LEU A 14 -14.86 -17.78 -11.41
CA LEU A 14 -14.88 -16.39 -10.97
C LEU A 14 -15.80 -15.55 -11.86
N SER A 15 -15.75 -15.77 -13.18
CA SER A 15 -16.64 -15.14 -14.15
C SER A 15 -18.11 -15.49 -13.89
N ASP A 16 -18.42 -16.75 -13.61
CA ASP A 16 -19.78 -17.20 -13.29
C ASP A 16 -20.32 -16.55 -12.01
N ARG A 17 -19.44 -16.31 -11.02
CA ARG A 17 -19.81 -15.72 -9.73
C ARG A 17 -19.93 -14.19 -9.77
N PHE A 18 -19.03 -13.51 -10.48
CA PHE A 18 -18.91 -12.05 -10.45
C PHE A 18 -19.30 -11.38 -11.78
N SER A 19 -19.64 -12.19 -12.81
CA SER A 19 -20.20 -11.75 -14.09
C SER A 19 -19.44 -10.59 -14.73
N ASP A 20 -20.14 -9.49 -15.00
CA ASP A 20 -19.69 -8.28 -15.68
C ASP A 20 -18.63 -7.45 -14.94
N ARG A 21 -18.35 -7.82 -13.68
CA ARG A 21 -17.32 -7.11 -12.88
C ARG A 21 -15.90 -7.61 -13.10
N LEU A 22 -15.74 -8.81 -13.67
CA LEU A 22 -14.45 -9.31 -14.11
C LEU A 22 -14.09 -8.64 -15.44
N GLN A 23 -13.01 -7.87 -15.43
CA GLN A 23 -12.55 -7.09 -16.58
C GLN A 23 -11.17 -7.56 -17.00
N PHE A 24 -10.83 -7.44 -18.28
CA PHE A 24 -9.53 -7.78 -18.85
C PHE A 24 -8.88 -6.53 -19.44
N ASP A 25 -7.55 -6.54 -19.52
CA ASP A 25 -6.73 -5.46 -20.09
C ASP A 25 -7.04 -4.07 -19.50
N VAL A 26 -7.21 -4.00 -18.18
CA VAL A 26 -7.62 -2.77 -17.50
C VAL A 26 -6.43 -1.86 -17.24
N PRO A 27 -6.38 -0.62 -17.78
CA PRO A 27 -5.33 0.34 -17.49
C PRO A 27 -5.27 0.73 -16.01
N LEU A 28 -4.12 0.54 -15.37
CA LEU A 28 -3.96 0.73 -13.93
C LEU A 28 -3.52 2.14 -13.52
N ALA A 29 -3.10 2.99 -14.45
CA ALA A 29 -2.62 4.33 -14.15
C ALA A 29 -3.60 5.16 -13.29
N ARG A 30 -4.91 5.03 -13.55
CA ARG A 30 -5.95 5.74 -12.77
C ARG A 30 -6.19 5.16 -11.38
N LEU A 31 -5.63 4.00 -11.08
CA LEU A 31 -5.77 3.28 -9.81
C LEU A 31 -4.53 3.43 -8.91
N THR A 32 -3.52 4.19 -9.35
CA THR A 32 -2.30 4.48 -8.59
C THR A 32 -2.18 5.97 -8.27
N SER A 33 -1.57 6.29 -7.12
CA SER A 33 -1.34 7.68 -6.70
C SER A 33 -0.36 8.42 -7.61
N ALA A 34 0.58 7.71 -8.21
CA ALA A 34 1.53 8.26 -9.18
C ALA A 34 0.95 8.42 -10.58
N ARG A 35 -0.27 7.92 -10.83
CA ARG A 35 -0.95 7.90 -12.13
C ARG A 35 -0.13 7.22 -13.22
N ILE A 36 0.56 6.15 -12.86
CA ILE A 36 1.39 5.32 -13.74
C ILE A 36 1.00 3.87 -13.56
N GLY A 37 1.11 3.08 -14.61
CA GLY A 37 0.90 1.63 -14.61
C GLY A 37 0.27 1.15 -15.91
N GLY A 38 0.84 0.09 -16.46
CA GLY A 38 0.30 -0.66 -17.58
C GLY A 38 -0.97 -1.41 -17.21
N PRO A 39 -1.51 -2.26 -18.10
CA PRO A 39 -2.76 -2.95 -17.89
C PRO A 39 -2.64 -4.12 -16.89
N ALA A 40 -3.72 -4.38 -16.14
CA ALA A 40 -3.92 -5.67 -15.49
C ALA A 40 -4.44 -6.66 -16.52
N GLU A 41 -3.88 -7.87 -16.58
CA GLU A 41 -4.39 -8.94 -17.46
C GLU A 41 -5.85 -9.28 -17.13
N ALA A 42 -6.17 -9.38 -15.82
CA ALA A 42 -7.55 -9.46 -15.34
C ALA A 42 -7.70 -8.64 -14.04
N LEU A 43 -8.87 -8.01 -13.86
CA LEU A 43 -9.20 -7.21 -12.67
C LEU A 43 -10.62 -7.50 -12.20
N LEU A 44 -10.77 -7.68 -10.88
CA LEU A 44 -12.06 -7.74 -10.20
C LEU A 44 -12.09 -6.71 -9.06
N ALA A 45 -13.07 -5.79 -9.08
CA ALA A 45 -13.34 -4.92 -7.95
C ALA A 45 -14.26 -5.64 -6.93
N VAL A 46 -13.73 -5.93 -5.74
CA VAL A 46 -14.48 -6.51 -4.61
C VAL A 46 -15.01 -5.40 -3.71
N ARG A 47 -16.25 -5.55 -3.21
CA ARG A 47 -17.02 -4.48 -2.54
C ARG A 47 -16.99 -4.56 -1.03
N ASP A 48 -16.81 -5.77 -0.50
CA ASP A 48 -16.79 -6.09 0.93
C ASP A 48 -15.80 -7.21 1.22
N VAL A 49 -15.63 -7.57 2.48
CA VAL A 49 -14.68 -8.61 2.90
C VAL A 49 -15.13 -10.02 2.51
N GLU A 50 -16.42 -10.26 2.40
CA GLU A 50 -16.98 -11.53 1.98
C GLU A 50 -16.64 -11.81 0.50
N GLU A 51 -16.83 -10.82 -0.38
CA GLU A 51 -16.41 -10.91 -1.77
C GLU A 51 -14.89 -11.09 -1.90
N LEU A 52 -14.10 -10.37 -1.10
CA LEU A 52 -12.65 -10.51 -1.09
C LEU A 52 -12.23 -11.92 -0.69
N ALA A 53 -12.83 -12.46 0.38
CA ALA A 53 -12.54 -13.81 0.85
C ALA A 53 -12.91 -14.88 -0.19
N VAL A 54 -14.09 -14.77 -0.78
CA VAL A 54 -14.55 -15.70 -1.83
C VAL A 54 -13.63 -15.63 -3.04
N ALA A 55 -13.33 -14.43 -3.55
CA ALA A 55 -12.49 -14.28 -4.73
C ALA A 55 -11.07 -14.81 -4.49
N ALA A 56 -10.46 -14.51 -3.35
CA ALA A 56 -9.13 -15.01 -3.01
C ALA A 56 -9.09 -16.52 -2.87
N SER A 57 -10.09 -17.12 -2.20
CA SER A 57 -10.18 -18.59 -2.07
C SER A 57 -10.32 -19.28 -3.41
N MET A 58 -11.18 -18.76 -4.30
CA MET A 58 -11.35 -19.32 -5.65
C MET A 58 -10.07 -19.22 -6.50
N LEU A 59 -9.30 -18.14 -6.34
CA LEU A 59 -8.03 -17.97 -7.05
C LEU A 59 -6.94 -18.91 -6.53
N TRP A 60 -6.85 -19.16 -5.22
CA TRP A 60 -5.95 -20.16 -4.66
C TRP A 60 -6.32 -21.57 -5.14
N GLU A 61 -7.62 -21.96 -5.11
CA GLU A 61 -8.09 -23.25 -5.63
C GLU A 61 -7.75 -23.43 -7.11
N ALA A 62 -7.92 -22.39 -7.92
CA ALA A 62 -7.59 -22.40 -9.34
C ALA A 62 -6.08 -22.26 -9.62
N GLN A 63 -5.25 -22.11 -8.58
CA GLN A 63 -3.81 -21.85 -8.68
C GLN A 63 -3.48 -20.64 -9.58
N VAL A 64 -4.36 -19.63 -9.60
CA VAL A 64 -4.15 -18.37 -10.34
C VAL A 64 -3.38 -17.41 -9.47
N PRO A 65 -2.19 -16.93 -9.88
CA PRO A 65 -1.49 -15.88 -9.17
C PRO A 65 -2.35 -14.62 -9.12
N PHE A 66 -2.43 -14.02 -7.93
CA PHE A 66 -3.17 -12.78 -7.77
C PHE A 66 -2.47 -11.80 -6.83
N ARG A 67 -2.82 -10.54 -6.98
CA ARG A 67 -2.39 -9.44 -6.10
C ARG A 67 -3.61 -8.64 -5.65
N ILE A 68 -3.52 -8.03 -4.47
CA ILE A 68 -4.55 -7.12 -3.96
C ILE A 68 -4.06 -5.69 -4.09
N LEU A 69 -4.83 -4.86 -4.78
CA LEU A 69 -4.59 -3.44 -4.90
C LEU A 69 -5.58 -2.67 -4.02
N GLY A 70 -5.07 -1.92 -3.06
CA GLY A 70 -5.86 -0.99 -2.25
C GLY A 70 -5.92 0.41 -2.87
N GLY A 71 -5.24 1.37 -2.27
CA GLY A 71 -5.17 2.77 -2.74
C GLY A 71 -4.10 3.04 -3.81
N GLY A 72 -3.28 2.08 -4.19
CA GLY A 72 -2.21 2.24 -5.17
C GLY A 72 -1.15 3.30 -4.80
N SER A 73 -0.94 3.53 -3.49
CA SER A 73 -0.10 4.63 -3.01
C SER A 73 1.37 4.25 -2.76
N ASN A 74 1.69 2.96 -2.78
CA ASN A 74 3.03 2.45 -2.49
C ASN A 74 3.50 1.43 -3.55
N VAL A 75 3.04 1.57 -4.79
CA VAL A 75 3.36 0.62 -5.86
C VAL A 75 3.89 1.36 -7.09
N LEU A 76 4.91 0.79 -7.72
CA LEU A 76 5.33 1.14 -9.07
C LEU A 76 4.97 -0.01 -9.99
N ILE A 77 3.89 0.19 -10.76
CA ILE A 77 3.36 -0.82 -11.69
C ILE A 77 4.03 -0.67 -13.05
N SER A 78 4.61 -1.77 -13.55
CA SER A 78 5.29 -1.82 -14.84
C SER A 78 4.41 -1.33 -16.00
N ASP A 79 5.02 -0.67 -16.99
CA ASP A 79 4.36 -0.30 -18.25
C ASP A 79 3.86 -1.53 -19.02
N ARG A 80 4.51 -2.70 -18.85
CA ARG A 80 4.09 -3.99 -19.43
C ARG A 80 2.92 -4.64 -18.70
N GLY A 81 2.44 -4.02 -17.61
CA GLY A 81 1.28 -4.46 -16.86
C GLY A 81 1.54 -5.56 -15.83
N VAL A 82 0.45 -6.10 -15.32
CA VAL A 82 0.42 -7.11 -14.24
C VAL A 82 -0.23 -8.39 -14.77
N PRO A 83 0.53 -9.49 -14.84
CA PRO A 83 -0.02 -10.78 -15.24
C PRO A 83 -0.88 -11.39 -14.15
N GLY A 84 -1.78 -12.29 -14.54
CA GLY A 84 -2.69 -12.96 -13.63
C GLY A 84 -3.84 -12.06 -13.18
N MET A 85 -4.24 -12.19 -11.90
CA MET A 85 -5.44 -11.53 -11.39
C MET A 85 -5.10 -10.38 -10.44
N LEU A 86 -5.73 -9.22 -10.63
CA LEU A 86 -5.69 -8.11 -9.69
C LEU A 86 -7.05 -7.97 -8.99
N LEU A 87 -7.07 -8.13 -7.66
CA LEU A 87 -8.24 -7.83 -6.82
C LEU A 87 -8.17 -6.37 -6.37
N LEU A 88 -9.02 -5.52 -6.92
CA LEU A 88 -9.15 -4.13 -6.50
C LEU A 88 -10.05 -4.08 -5.25
N ASN A 89 -9.44 -3.88 -4.09
CA ASN A 89 -10.15 -3.95 -2.81
C ASN A 89 -10.90 -2.64 -2.53
N ARG A 90 -12.24 -2.72 -2.56
CA ARG A 90 -13.19 -1.64 -2.25
C ARG A 90 -14.01 -1.91 -0.99
N ALA A 91 -13.68 -2.93 -0.21
CA ALA A 91 -14.24 -3.22 1.09
C ALA A 91 -13.85 -2.09 2.07
N LYS A 92 -14.80 -1.25 2.51
CA LYS A 92 -14.50 0.01 3.19
C LYS A 92 -15.38 0.32 4.41
N ALA A 93 -16.08 -0.69 4.95
CA ALA A 93 -16.85 -0.51 6.16
C ALA A 93 -15.94 -0.13 7.34
N VAL A 94 -16.44 0.72 8.22
CA VAL A 94 -15.75 1.21 9.42
C VAL A 94 -16.73 1.31 10.55
N ARG A 95 -16.38 0.78 11.72
CA ARG A 95 -17.14 0.91 12.95
C ARG A 95 -16.23 1.23 14.14
N PHE A 96 -16.83 1.77 15.18
CA PHE A 96 -16.19 2.04 16.47
C PHE A 96 -17.04 1.36 17.52
N ASP A 97 -16.45 0.47 18.29
CA ASP A 97 -17.12 -0.34 19.29
C ASP A 97 -16.17 -0.63 20.45
N GLU A 98 -16.68 -1.31 21.47
CA GLU A 98 -15.87 -1.88 22.54
C GLU A 98 -15.82 -3.40 22.36
N ALA A 99 -14.61 -3.95 22.46
CA ALA A 99 -14.40 -5.38 22.49
C ALA A 99 -13.48 -5.72 23.67
N ASP A 100 -13.91 -6.67 24.53
CA ASP A 100 -13.23 -7.03 25.78
C ASP A 100 -12.96 -5.81 26.70
N GLY A 101 -13.95 -4.89 26.79
CA GLY A 101 -13.84 -3.67 27.58
C GLY A 101 -12.85 -2.63 27.06
N GLN A 102 -12.40 -2.74 25.81
CA GLN A 102 -11.47 -1.82 25.18
C GLN A 102 -12.09 -1.16 23.94
N LEU A 103 -12.02 0.16 23.88
CA LEU A 103 -12.45 0.91 22.70
C LEU A 103 -11.54 0.59 21.51
N GLN A 104 -12.15 0.34 20.37
CA GLN A 104 -11.45 0.06 19.12
C GLN A 104 -12.09 0.72 17.90
N GLY A 105 -11.26 0.97 16.89
CA GLY A 105 -11.69 1.32 15.53
C GLY A 105 -11.47 0.12 14.61
N TRP A 106 -12.54 -0.54 14.19
CA TRP A 106 -12.50 -1.64 13.24
C TRP A 106 -12.75 -1.11 11.82
N ALA A 107 -12.01 -1.65 10.86
CA ALA A 107 -12.20 -1.31 9.46
C ALA A 107 -11.87 -2.49 8.54
N GLU A 108 -12.63 -2.61 7.46
CA GLU A 108 -12.29 -3.49 6.35
C GLU A 108 -11.00 -3.05 5.67
N SER A 109 -10.29 -4.01 5.09
CA SER A 109 -8.92 -3.80 4.57
C SER A 109 -8.83 -2.82 3.39
N GLY A 110 -9.90 -2.59 2.65
CA GLY A 110 -9.99 -1.59 1.59
C GLY A 110 -10.37 -0.19 2.08
N ALA A 111 -10.71 -0.01 3.37
CA ALA A 111 -10.99 1.29 3.94
C ALA A 111 -9.74 2.19 3.96
N SER A 112 -9.91 3.49 3.71
CA SER A 112 -8.80 4.45 3.82
C SER A 112 -8.35 4.60 5.28
N LEU A 113 -7.05 4.38 5.54
CA LEU A 113 -6.47 4.53 6.87
C LEU A 113 -6.63 5.97 7.39
N GLY A 114 -6.36 6.97 6.54
CA GLY A 114 -6.53 8.38 6.91
C GLY A 114 -7.98 8.77 7.16
N ALA A 115 -8.95 8.14 6.47
CA ALA A 115 -10.37 8.37 6.75
C ALA A 115 -10.82 7.73 8.07
N LEU A 116 -10.31 6.53 8.41
CA LEU A 116 -10.52 5.90 9.72
C LEU A 116 -9.99 6.80 10.84
N ALA A 117 -8.74 7.29 10.72
CA ALA A 117 -8.12 8.19 11.68
C ALA A 117 -8.94 9.48 11.89
N ARG A 118 -9.37 10.11 10.79
CA ARG A 118 -10.20 11.33 10.86
C ARG A 118 -11.52 11.08 11.58
N ARG A 119 -12.23 10.00 11.24
CA ARG A 119 -13.50 9.64 11.91
C ARG A 119 -13.31 9.32 13.40
N ALA A 120 -12.19 8.70 13.80
CA ALA A 120 -11.85 8.49 15.20
C ALA A 120 -11.66 9.84 15.91
N CYS A 121 -10.86 10.75 15.36
CA CYS A 121 -10.62 12.08 15.91
C CYS A 121 -11.89 12.92 16.02
N GLU A 122 -12.80 12.86 15.04
CA GLU A 122 -14.09 13.55 15.08
C GLU A 122 -14.98 13.10 16.24
N LYS A 123 -14.86 11.83 16.64
CA LYS A 123 -15.55 11.23 17.79
C LYS A 123 -14.83 11.48 19.12
N GLY A 124 -13.65 12.10 19.12
CA GLY A 124 -12.83 12.29 20.31
C GLY A 124 -12.07 11.03 20.73
N PHE A 125 -11.79 10.13 19.81
CA PHE A 125 -11.01 8.93 20.07
C PHE A 125 -9.56 9.16 19.64
N SER A 126 -8.62 8.98 20.56
CA SER A 126 -7.18 9.08 20.32
C SER A 126 -6.54 7.73 20.01
N GLY A 127 -5.36 7.75 19.39
CA GLY A 127 -4.54 6.59 19.06
C GLY A 127 -4.23 6.45 17.56
N LEU A 128 -4.99 7.14 16.68
CA LEU A 128 -4.78 7.09 15.23
C LEU A 128 -4.43 8.45 14.62
N GLU A 129 -4.18 9.49 15.40
CA GLU A 129 -3.86 10.84 14.88
C GLU A 129 -2.66 10.83 13.94
N TRP A 130 -1.66 9.96 14.20
CA TRP A 130 -0.48 9.77 13.38
C TRP A 130 -0.80 9.36 11.93
N ALA A 131 -1.92 8.66 11.74
CA ALA A 131 -2.35 8.18 10.43
C ALA A 131 -3.11 9.24 9.61
N ALA A 132 -3.37 10.41 10.19
CA ALA A 132 -4.00 11.53 9.48
C ALA A 132 -3.14 11.95 8.27
N GLY A 133 -3.75 11.95 7.10
CA GLY A 133 -3.06 12.24 5.85
C GLY A 133 -2.13 11.14 5.31
N VAL A 134 -1.99 10.00 5.99
CA VAL A 134 -1.29 8.84 5.42
C VAL A 134 -2.14 8.26 4.30
N PRO A 135 -1.64 8.20 3.06
CA PRO A 135 -2.39 7.63 1.94
C PRO A 135 -2.41 6.11 2.02
N GLY A 136 -3.40 5.51 1.38
CA GLY A 136 -3.53 4.05 1.28
C GLY A 136 -4.65 3.48 2.14
N THR A 137 -4.75 2.17 2.13
CA THR A 137 -5.82 1.40 2.80
C THR A 137 -5.32 0.71 4.06
N VAL A 138 -6.24 0.34 4.93
CA VAL A 138 -5.98 -0.42 6.16
C VAL A 138 -5.21 -1.70 5.87
N GLY A 139 -5.59 -2.49 4.86
CA GLY A 139 -4.86 -3.72 4.50
C GLY A 139 -3.42 -3.44 4.06
N GLY A 140 -3.22 -2.43 3.18
CA GLY A 140 -1.86 -2.03 2.77
C GLY A 140 -1.03 -1.50 3.96
N ALA A 141 -1.67 -0.80 4.89
CA ALA A 141 -1.01 -0.31 6.11
C ALA A 141 -0.57 -1.46 7.04
N VAL A 142 -1.40 -2.49 7.21
CA VAL A 142 -1.05 -3.70 7.98
C VAL A 142 0.10 -4.44 7.30
N VAL A 143 0.02 -4.67 5.99
CA VAL A 143 1.08 -5.36 5.24
C VAL A 143 2.42 -4.61 5.34
N GLY A 144 2.41 -3.30 5.16
CA GLY A 144 3.63 -2.48 5.13
C GLY A 144 4.08 -1.93 6.49
N ASN A 145 3.40 -2.24 7.61
CA ASN A 145 3.59 -1.54 8.89
C ASN A 145 3.70 -0.03 8.68
N ALA A 146 2.65 0.56 8.09
CA ALA A 146 2.63 2.00 7.81
C ALA A 146 2.81 2.81 9.09
N GLY A 147 3.58 3.89 9.01
CA GLY A 147 3.82 4.75 10.16
C GLY A 147 4.22 6.17 9.76
N ALA A 148 3.89 7.11 10.61
CA ALA A 148 4.23 8.53 10.52
C ALA A 148 4.20 9.16 11.91
N HIS A 149 4.89 10.29 12.11
CA HIS A 149 4.81 11.08 13.36
C HIS A 149 5.04 10.22 14.62
N GLN A 150 6.01 9.31 14.59
CA GLN A 150 6.38 8.37 15.67
C GLN A 150 5.30 7.34 16.05
N GLY A 151 4.21 7.26 15.30
CA GLY A 151 3.22 6.20 15.42
C GLY A 151 3.24 5.27 14.22
N ASP A 152 2.83 4.02 14.40
CA ASP A 152 2.72 3.03 13.34
C ASP A 152 1.60 2.00 13.62
N VAL A 153 1.39 1.10 12.66
CA VAL A 153 0.41 0.02 12.79
C VAL A 153 0.79 -0.91 13.93
N ALA A 154 2.07 -1.28 14.08
CA ALA A 154 2.52 -2.20 15.12
C ALA A 154 2.15 -1.74 16.53
N GLY A 155 2.29 -0.45 16.81
CA GLY A 155 1.96 0.13 18.12
C GLY A 155 0.46 0.26 18.39
N THR A 156 -0.35 0.43 17.34
CA THR A 156 -1.78 0.72 17.48
C THR A 156 -2.70 -0.44 17.12
N LEU A 157 -2.25 -1.43 16.35
CA LEU A 157 -3.05 -2.59 15.98
C LEU A 157 -3.42 -3.40 17.22
N ARG A 158 -4.69 -3.78 17.32
CA ARG A 158 -5.15 -4.80 18.27
C ARG A 158 -5.09 -6.19 17.64
N VAL A 159 -5.72 -6.35 16.50
CA VAL A 159 -5.85 -7.60 15.77
C VAL A 159 -6.16 -7.34 14.30
N ALA A 160 -5.72 -8.23 13.41
CA ALA A 160 -6.14 -8.29 12.02
C ALA A 160 -6.78 -9.64 11.72
N GLU A 161 -7.91 -9.62 11.01
CA GLU A 161 -8.52 -10.83 10.46
C GLU A 161 -7.81 -11.20 9.16
N ILE A 162 -7.24 -12.40 9.15
CA ILE A 162 -6.41 -12.89 8.06
C ILE A 162 -7.02 -14.14 7.46
N LEU A 163 -7.29 -14.10 6.17
CA LEU A 163 -7.69 -15.26 5.37
C LEU A 163 -6.45 -16.00 4.89
N GLN A 164 -6.42 -17.31 5.06
CA GLN A 164 -5.37 -18.20 4.57
C GLN A 164 -5.86 -19.07 3.39
N PRO A 165 -4.94 -19.63 2.59
CA PRO A 165 -5.28 -20.67 1.62
C PRO A 165 -6.06 -21.79 2.31
N GLY A 166 -7.15 -22.26 1.65
CA GLY A 166 -8.08 -23.22 2.27
C GLY A 166 -9.28 -22.56 2.96
N GLY A 167 -9.38 -21.23 2.96
CA GLY A 167 -10.56 -20.50 3.44
C GLY A 167 -10.60 -20.27 4.96
N GLN A 168 -9.54 -20.62 5.69
CA GLN A 168 -9.46 -20.42 7.12
C GLN A 168 -9.24 -18.95 7.45
N ILE A 169 -10.06 -18.38 8.33
CA ILE A 169 -9.92 -17.00 8.83
C ILE A 169 -9.40 -17.05 10.26
N GLU A 170 -8.32 -16.35 10.52
CA GLU A 170 -7.68 -16.26 11.82
C GLU A 170 -7.45 -14.83 12.27
N ASN A 171 -7.49 -14.62 13.57
CA ASN A 171 -7.14 -13.36 14.21
C ASN A 171 -5.63 -13.31 14.50
N TRP A 172 -4.89 -12.47 13.78
CA TRP A 172 -3.47 -12.28 14.00
C TRP A 172 -3.19 -11.02 14.82
N THR A 173 -2.46 -11.21 15.92
CA THR A 173 -1.97 -10.12 16.77
C THR A 173 -0.70 -9.49 16.16
N PRO A 174 -0.26 -8.31 16.64
CA PRO A 174 1.03 -7.73 16.23
C PRO A 174 2.22 -8.67 16.38
N GLY A 175 2.24 -9.52 17.42
CA GLY A 175 3.29 -10.52 17.63
C GLY A 175 3.36 -11.55 16.50
N ARG A 176 2.22 -12.02 15.99
CA ARG A 176 2.19 -12.98 14.87
C ARG A 176 2.49 -12.31 13.52
N LEU A 177 2.24 -11.02 13.39
CA LEU A 177 2.56 -10.23 12.20
C LEU A 177 4.05 -9.86 12.12
N GLU A 178 4.82 -10.05 13.20
CA GLU A 178 6.28 -9.86 13.25
C GLU A 178 6.71 -8.54 12.59
N PHE A 179 6.10 -7.45 13.02
CA PHE A 179 6.37 -6.13 12.44
C PHE A 179 7.82 -5.68 12.65
N GLY A 180 8.39 -5.14 11.60
CA GLY A 180 9.61 -4.36 11.58
C GLY A 180 9.38 -2.99 10.93
N TYR A 181 10.44 -2.21 10.78
CA TYR A 181 10.36 -0.91 10.09
C TYR A 181 9.98 -1.10 8.62
N ARG A 182 8.76 -0.71 8.24
CA ARG A 182 8.17 -0.92 6.90
C ARG A 182 8.11 -2.39 6.49
N GLU A 183 7.96 -3.29 7.46
CA GLU A 183 7.98 -4.74 7.28
C GLU A 183 6.92 -5.43 8.12
N SER A 184 6.43 -6.57 7.62
CA SER A 184 5.61 -7.52 8.36
C SER A 184 5.84 -8.94 7.84
N TRP A 185 5.33 -9.93 8.56
CA TRP A 185 5.30 -11.31 8.06
C TRP A 185 4.60 -11.40 6.70
N LEU A 186 3.46 -10.71 6.53
CA LEU A 186 2.70 -10.71 5.28
C LEU A 186 3.50 -10.14 4.10
N LYS A 187 4.28 -9.11 4.33
CA LYS A 187 5.12 -8.49 3.28
C LYS A 187 6.27 -9.41 2.87
N ARG A 188 6.83 -10.16 3.81
CA ARG A 188 7.88 -11.16 3.53
C ARG A 188 7.35 -12.42 2.86
N HIS A 189 6.03 -12.71 2.98
CA HIS A 189 5.38 -13.90 2.42
C HIS A 189 4.21 -13.50 1.50
N PRO A 190 4.48 -12.85 0.35
CA PRO A 190 3.44 -12.37 -0.56
C PRO A 190 2.62 -13.52 -1.12
N GLY A 191 1.30 -13.35 -1.16
CA GLY A 191 0.36 -14.36 -1.67
C GLY A 191 -0.02 -15.47 -0.69
N CYS A 192 0.64 -15.57 0.48
CA CYS A 192 0.35 -16.62 1.47
C CYS A 192 -0.86 -16.32 2.37
N ALA A 193 -1.34 -15.09 2.40
CA ALA A 193 -2.51 -14.71 3.18
C ALA A 193 -3.08 -13.37 2.73
N VAL A 194 -4.33 -13.08 3.13
CA VAL A 194 -5.06 -11.85 2.78
C VAL A 194 -5.59 -11.18 4.04
N VAL A 195 -5.32 -9.89 4.19
CA VAL A 195 -5.94 -9.07 5.25
C VAL A 195 -7.38 -8.76 4.86
N LEU A 196 -8.34 -9.23 5.65
CA LEU A 196 -9.75 -8.93 5.49
C LEU A 196 -10.15 -7.65 6.22
N SER A 197 -9.79 -7.53 7.48
CA SER A 197 -10.09 -6.39 8.32
C SER A 197 -8.99 -6.17 9.37
N ALA A 198 -9.03 -5.02 10.05
CA ALA A 198 -8.17 -4.75 11.20
C ALA A 198 -8.90 -3.90 12.25
N ALA A 199 -8.59 -4.18 13.52
CA ALA A 199 -9.04 -3.41 14.67
C ALA A 199 -7.85 -2.71 15.33
N PHE A 200 -7.99 -1.42 15.60
CA PHE A 200 -6.97 -0.57 16.20
C PHE A 200 -7.39 -0.14 17.61
N LYS A 201 -6.45 -0.13 18.54
CA LYS A 201 -6.63 0.35 19.90
C LYS A 201 -6.93 1.84 19.89
N LEU A 202 -7.96 2.23 20.60
CA LEU A 202 -8.33 3.63 20.79
C LEU A 202 -8.52 3.94 22.27
N GLN A 203 -8.43 5.22 22.59
CA GLN A 203 -8.69 5.74 23.93
C GLN A 203 -9.66 6.92 23.84
N VAL A 204 -10.53 7.03 24.84
CA VAL A 204 -11.40 8.21 24.95
C VAL A 204 -10.57 9.44 25.25
N SER A 205 -10.78 10.49 24.50
CA SER A 205 -10.17 11.79 24.62
C SER A 205 -11.23 12.88 24.34
N SER A 206 -10.81 14.07 23.92
CA SER A 206 -11.75 15.09 23.46
C SER A 206 -11.65 15.34 21.98
N PRO A 207 -12.75 15.65 21.27
CA PRO A 207 -12.71 16.04 19.88
C PRO A 207 -11.81 17.26 19.61
N LYS A 208 -11.66 18.15 20.59
CA LYS A 208 -10.80 19.34 20.47
C LYS A 208 -9.32 18.94 20.42
N GLU A 209 -8.88 18.08 21.33
CA GLU A 209 -7.47 17.65 21.43
C GLU A 209 -7.07 16.76 20.25
N THR A 210 -7.91 15.78 19.90
CA THR A 210 -7.62 14.87 18.78
C THR A 210 -7.57 15.61 17.44
N ARG A 211 -8.49 16.57 17.21
CA ARG A 211 -8.47 17.41 16.00
C ARG A 211 -7.26 18.33 15.97
N ALA A 212 -6.86 18.94 17.10
CA ALA A 212 -5.67 19.80 17.15
C ALA A 212 -4.42 19.01 16.75
N ARG A 213 -4.22 17.81 17.31
CA ARG A 213 -3.08 16.94 16.98
C ARG A 213 -3.11 16.47 15.53
N MET A 214 -4.29 16.08 15.03
CA MET A 214 -4.48 15.71 13.64
C MET A 214 -4.14 16.85 12.67
N MET A 215 -4.56 18.09 12.99
CA MET A 215 -4.24 19.28 12.19
C MET A 215 -2.74 19.55 12.16
N GLU A 216 -2.07 19.50 13.30
CA GLU A 216 -0.61 19.65 13.40
C GLU A 216 0.12 18.68 12.46
N TYR A 217 -0.23 17.38 12.50
CA TYR A 217 0.37 16.38 11.63
C TYR A 217 0.06 16.59 10.15
N THR A 218 -1.18 16.97 9.84
CA THR A 218 -1.58 17.24 8.45
C THR A 218 -0.83 18.44 7.88
N GLU A 219 -0.70 19.53 8.65
CA GLU A 219 0.05 20.71 8.24
C GLU A 219 1.55 20.42 8.08
N ALA A 220 2.14 19.64 9.01
CA ALA A 220 3.54 19.23 8.90
C ALA A 220 3.79 18.46 7.58
N ARG A 221 2.86 17.57 7.19
CA ARG A 221 2.93 16.84 5.91
C ARG A 221 2.79 17.79 4.72
N GLN A 222 1.83 18.68 4.72
CA GLN A 222 1.63 19.64 3.62
C GLN A 222 2.85 20.56 3.43
N ARG A 223 3.51 20.96 4.52
CA ARG A 223 4.74 21.75 4.44
C ARG A 223 5.94 20.97 3.91
N SER A 224 6.04 19.67 4.21
CA SER A 224 7.21 18.86 3.87
C SER A 224 7.09 18.04 2.57
N GLN A 225 5.88 17.67 2.16
CA GLN A 225 5.65 16.77 1.05
C GLN A 225 5.16 17.51 -0.20
N PRO A 226 5.66 17.14 -1.40
CA PRO A 226 5.24 17.79 -2.63
C PRO A 226 3.79 17.47 -2.95
N PRO A 227 3.03 18.41 -3.52
CA PRO A 227 1.72 18.15 -4.08
C PRO A 227 1.83 17.36 -5.39
N GLY A 228 0.71 16.76 -5.83
CA GLY A 228 0.62 16.11 -7.13
C GLY A 228 0.79 14.60 -7.10
N ALA A 229 0.91 14.03 -8.31
CA ALA A 229 1.03 12.59 -8.48
C ALA A 229 2.42 12.10 -8.07
N SER A 230 2.47 11.21 -7.06
CA SER A 230 3.72 10.67 -6.52
C SER A 230 3.53 9.28 -5.91
N TRP A 231 4.63 8.63 -5.58
CA TRP A 231 4.65 7.32 -4.91
C TRP A 231 4.78 7.42 -3.38
N GLY A 232 4.80 8.63 -2.80
CA GLY A 232 5.20 8.85 -1.41
C GLY A 232 6.72 8.77 -1.26
N SER A 233 7.20 8.26 -0.12
CA SER A 233 8.63 8.02 0.10
C SER A 233 9.13 6.89 -0.80
N MET A 234 10.15 7.17 -1.60
CA MET A 234 10.71 6.20 -2.53
C MET A 234 11.58 5.15 -1.83
N PHE A 235 12.36 5.57 -0.86
CA PHE A 235 13.31 4.72 -0.15
C PHE A 235 13.04 4.71 1.35
N LYS A 236 13.36 3.59 2.00
CA LYS A 236 13.41 3.48 3.46
C LYS A 236 14.54 4.38 4.00
N ASN A 237 14.37 4.90 5.20
CA ASN A 237 15.47 5.56 5.88
C ASN A 237 16.49 4.52 6.33
N PRO A 238 17.78 4.67 6.01
CA PRO A 238 18.82 3.78 6.51
C PRO A 238 19.05 4.00 8.01
N PRO A 239 19.65 3.05 8.73
CA PRO A 239 20.00 3.22 10.13
C PRO A 239 20.83 4.47 10.39
N GLY A 240 20.35 5.31 11.31
CA GLY A 240 21.05 6.53 11.74
C GLY A 240 21.00 7.72 10.76
N ASP A 241 20.27 7.61 9.63
CA ASP A 241 20.20 8.69 8.65
C ASP A 241 18.83 8.74 7.93
N PHE A 242 18.64 9.74 7.08
CA PHE A 242 17.42 9.94 6.29
C PHE A 242 17.73 9.84 4.80
N ALA A 243 16.99 9.01 4.08
CA ALA A 243 17.13 8.85 2.63
C ALA A 243 17.00 10.20 1.90
N GLY A 244 16.06 11.07 2.30
CA GLY A 244 15.92 12.41 1.72
C GLY A 244 17.16 13.26 1.86
N ARG A 245 17.84 13.25 3.02
CA ARG A 245 19.09 13.97 3.24
C ARG A 245 20.23 13.46 2.37
N LEU A 246 20.35 12.13 2.26
CA LEU A 246 21.38 11.50 1.44
C LEU A 246 21.21 11.81 -0.05
N ILE A 247 19.95 11.75 -0.55
CA ILE A 247 19.62 12.07 -1.94
C ILE A 247 19.90 13.56 -2.23
N GLU A 248 19.58 14.46 -1.30
CA GLU A 248 19.89 15.88 -1.41
C GLU A 248 21.39 16.15 -1.41
N ALA A 249 22.13 15.53 -0.48
CA ALA A 249 23.61 15.63 -0.41
C ALA A 249 24.31 15.07 -1.66
N ALA A 250 23.71 14.07 -2.31
CA ALA A 250 24.17 13.53 -3.58
C ALA A 250 23.86 14.45 -4.80
N GLY A 251 23.20 15.59 -4.59
CA GLY A 251 22.83 16.55 -5.63
C GLY A 251 21.69 16.12 -6.53
N MET A 252 20.84 15.19 -6.09
CA MET A 252 19.80 14.59 -6.93
C MET A 252 18.44 15.29 -6.86
N LYS A 253 18.26 16.33 -6.04
CA LYS A 253 17.02 17.15 -6.06
C LYS A 253 16.78 17.75 -7.43
N GLY A 254 15.59 17.52 -7.99
CA GLY A 254 15.23 18.00 -9.33
C GLY A 254 15.77 17.16 -10.48
N ALA A 255 16.59 16.11 -10.22
CA ALA A 255 17.01 15.16 -11.24
C ALA A 255 15.79 14.54 -11.94
N ARG A 256 15.90 14.27 -13.24
CA ARG A 256 14.76 13.89 -14.07
C ARG A 256 15.15 12.84 -15.11
N VAL A 257 14.25 11.88 -15.33
CA VAL A 257 14.26 10.96 -16.47
C VAL A 257 12.86 10.99 -17.08
N GLY A 258 12.76 11.29 -18.38
CA GLY A 258 11.47 11.52 -19.01
C GLY A 258 10.60 12.55 -18.26
N GLN A 259 9.44 12.14 -17.79
CA GLN A 259 8.54 12.97 -16.98
C GLN A 259 8.53 12.56 -15.48
N ALA A 260 9.42 11.65 -15.05
CA ALA A 260 9.66 11.36 -13.64
C ALA A 260 10.73 12.30 -13.08
N GLN A 261 10.48 12.89 -11.91
CA GLN A 261 11.39 13.85 -11.27
C GLN A 261 11.54 13.62 -9.77
N VAL A 262 12.77 13.72 -9.26
CA VAL A 262 13.01 13.88 -7.81
C VAL A 262 12.49 15.24 -7.37
N SER A 263 11.58 15.27 -6.41
CA SER A 263 10.96 16.50 -5.94
C SER A 263 12.01 17.51 -5.45
N ARG A 264 11.82 18.78 -5.79
CA ARG A 264 12.64 19.87 -5.27
C ARG A 264 12.30 20.22 -3.82
N GLN A 265 11.10 19.87 -3.34
CA GLN A 265 10.65 20.10 -1.98
C GLN A 265 11.18 19.01 -1.03
N HIS A 266 11.05 17.73 -1.38
CA HIS A 266 11.47 16.60 -0.56
C HIS A 266 12.18 15.54 -1.41
N ALA A 267 13.48 15.35 -1.23
CA ALA A 267 14.28 14.53 -2.13
C ALA A 267 13.93 13.04 -2.13
N ASN A 268 13.29 12.51 -1.09
CA ASN A 268 12.80 11.12 -1.06
C ASN A 268 11.42 10.95 -1.72
N PHE A 269 10.84 12.01 -2.30
CA PHE A 269 9.61 11.96 -3.07
C PHE A 269 9.91 12.11 -4.55
N PHE A 270 9.41 11.18 -5.33
CA PHE A 270 9.48 11.25 -6.78
C PHE A 270 8.08 11.60 -7.29
N ILE A 271 8.01 12.48 -8.27
CA ILE A 271 6.76 13.02 -8.81
C ILE A 271 6.64 12.70 -10.30
N ASN A 272 5.43 12.43 -10.72
CA ASN A 272 5.04 12.36 -12.12
C ASN A 272 4.61 13.75 -12.58
N LEU A 273 5.32 14.32 -13.56
CA LEU A 273 5.03 15.64 -14.12
C LEU A 273 3.87 15.63 -15.14
N GLY A 274 3.23 14.47 -15.35
CA GLY A 274 2.04 14.31 -16.19
C GLY A 274 2.07 13.04 -17.04
N GLU A 275 3.16 12.76 -17.72
CA GLU A 275 3.29 11.67 -18.68
C GLU A 275 4.50 10.75 -18.41
N ALA A 276 4.91 10.63 -17.15
CA ALA A 276 5.98 9.70 -16.80
C ALA A 276 5.54 8.25 -17.02
N THR A 277 6.48 7.43 -17.50
CA THR A 277 6.32 5.98 -17.58
C THR A 277 6.88 5.30 -16.33
N ALA A 278 6.52 4.04 -16.12
CA ALA A 278 7.14 3.25 -15.05
C ALA A 278 8.64 3.02 -15.34
N THR A 279 9.01 2.93 -16.59
CA THR A 279 10.40 2.85 -17.05
C THR A 279 11.18 4.10 -16.68
N ASP A 280 10.64 5.31 -16.93
CA ASP A 280 11.26 6.58 -16.49
C ASP A 280 11.51 6.60 -14.98
N ALA A 281 10.48 6.24 -14.21
CA ALA A 281 10.57 6.19 -12.75
C ALA A 281 11.64 5.20 -12.28
N TRP A 282 11.70 4.02 -12.89
CA TRP A 282 12.68 3.00 -12.54
C TRP A 282 14.12 3.41 -12.88
N GLN A 283 14.33 3.98 -14.03
CA GLN A 283 15.65 4.51 -14.43
C GLN A 283 16.10 5.62 -13.46
N LEU A 284 15.20 6.53 -13.08
CA LEU A 284 15.49 7.58 -12.11
C LEU A 284 15.84 7.00 -10.73
N ILE A 285 15.12 5.97 -10.27
CA ILE A 285 15.39 5.24 -9.03
C ILE A 285 16.81 4.66 -9.06
N CYS A 286 17.20 3.98 -10.13
CA CYS A 286 18.54 3.40 -10.28
C CYS A 286 19.61 4.49 -10.24
N GLN A 287 19.46 5.58 -11.01
CA GLN A 287 20.41 6.71 -11.02
C GLN A 287 20.58 7.32 -9.62
N VAL A 288 19.49 7.50 -8.87
CA VAL A 288 19.55 8.05 -7.51
C VAL A 288 20.27 7.09 -6.55
N ARG A 289 19.96 5.79 -6.60
CA ARG A 289 20.65 4.78 -5.77
C ARG A 289 22.15 4.76 -6.04
N ASP A 290 22.54 4.69 -7.30
CA ASP A 290 23.95 4.63 -7.72
C ASP A 290 24.68 5.89 -7.26
N ARG A 291 24.07 7.06 -7.46
CA ARG A 291 24.68 8.32 -7.06
C ARG A 291 24.83 8.46 -5.55
N VAL A 292 23.81 8.08 -4.77
CA VAL A 292 23.90 8.08 -3.30
C VAL A 292 24.97 7.11 -2.83
N LYS A 293 25.03 5.90 -3.39
CA LYS A 293 26.07 4.92 -3.07
C LYS A 293 27.48 5.42 -3.37
N GLN A 294 27.69 6.10 -4.50
CA GLN A 294 28.97 6.71 -4.86
C GLN A 294 29.40 7.81 -3.87
N VAL A 295 28.48 8.64 -3.40
CA VAL A 295 28.79 9.81 -2.56
C VAL A 295 28.90 9.44 -1.08
N SER A 296 28.04 8.55 -0.58
CA SER A 296 27.91 8.25 0.86
C SER A 296 28.27 6.81 1.25
N GLY A 297 28.45 5.92 0.28
CA GLY A 297 28.64 4.49 0.54
C GLY A 297 27.35 3.75 0.94
N VAL A 298 26.22 4.45 1.08
CA VAL A 298 24.94 3.88 1.53
C VAL A 298 24.17 3.32 0.34
N ASP A 299 23.74 2.06 0.44
CA ASP A 299 22.83 1.44 -0.53
C ASP A 299 21.37 1.63 -0.07
N LEU A 300 20.62 2.46 -0.79
CA LEU A 300 19.23 2.76 -0.42
C LEU A 300 18.29 1.60 -0.76
N GLU A 301 17.46 1.20 0.21
CA GLU A 301 16.42 0.19 0.04
C GLU A 301 15.09 0.83 -0.35
N LEU A 302 14.39 0.25 -1.34
CA LEU A 302 13.08 0.73 -1.74
C LEU A 302 12.04 0.57 -0.62
N GLU A 303 11.22 1.60 -0.43
CA GLU A 303 10.01 1.51 0.40
C GLU A 303 8.80 1.09 -0.44
N ILE A 304 8.74 1.52 -1.71
CA ILE A 304 7.68 1.14 -2.65
C ILE A 304 7.85 -0.30 -3.16
N GLU A 305 6.76 -0.89 -3.63
CA GLU A 305 6.76 -2.22 -4.25
C GLU A 305 6.76 -2.12 -5.78
N ARG A 306 7.68 -2.82 -6.43
CA ARG A 306 7.63 -3.06 -7.88
C ARG A 306 6.61 -4.14 -8.18
N VAL A 307 5.70 -3.88 -9.10
CA VAL A 307 4.61 -4.80 -9.47
C VAL A 307 4.56 -4.96 -10.98
N GLY A 308 4.33 -6.19 -11.46
CA GLY A 308 4.19 -6.49 -12.87
C GLY A 308 5.46 -7.06 -13.51
N ILE A 309 5.54 -7.01 -14.83
CA ILE A 309 6.61 -7.59 -15.63
C ILE A 309 7.69 -6.53 -15.88
N TRP A 310 8.90 -6.78 -15.41
CA TRP A 310 10.03 -5.87 -15.59
C TRP A 310 11.14 -6.52 -16.43
N GLU A 311 11.93 -5.70 -17.13
CA GLU A 311 13.10 -6.20 -17.82
C GLU A 311 14.12 -6.74 -16.84
N GLY A 312 14.63 -7.96 -17.11
CA GLY A 312 15.60 -8.63 -16.25
C GLY A 312 15.01 -9.43 -15.09
N ASP A 313 13.71 -9.39 -14.87
CA ASP A 313 13.07 -10.32 -13.92
C ASP A 313 12.98 -11.72 -14.58
N PRO A 314 13.22 -12.82 -13.83
CA PRO A 314 13.03 -14.16 -14.36
C PRO A 314 11.56 -14.36 -14.78
N ALA A 315 11.36 -15.08 -15.88
CA ALA A 315 10.06 -15.36 -16.45
C ALA A 315 9.22 -16.31 -15.56
#